data_70c125a37a657efcfe2fa2754275d801
#
_entry.id   70c125a37a657efcfe2fa2754275d801
#
_cell.length_a   1.000
_cell.length_b   1.000
_cell.length_c   1.000
_cell.angle_alpha   90.00
_cell.angle_beta   90.00
_cell.angle_gamma   90.00
#
_symmetry.space_group_name_H-M   'P 1'
#
loop_
_entity.id
_entity.type
_entity.pdbx_description
1 polymer ?
#
loop_
_entity_poly.entity_id
_entity_poly.type
_entity_poly.pdbx_seq_one_letter_code
_entity_poly.pdbx_strand_id
1 'polypeptide(L)'
;RNDTYIQMKQRRKFILFYLSIICLFSCTAPYPNTILRVENIIKEYPDSALTILDSLSESITKESQSARMYYYLLLTEARDRCYVPHTSDSLMLSVTDYYERENDKDKLIKSYYYTGRVYLDLHEGPTALSYFHKAFDISTDSKNYALLGRIYSQMGTLFAYEGLTEEVLQAYRNAYHYLQLGKDSLTSAYALRDLGRAFNLLEITDSTIYYYNKAYQLANSNGDIQREVNILEELAGIYIQMGKYDEALKTLQETNSKWQDEKDINYDVWGNFYVSIGQKDSAAYYFKKNIGHNNVYSDIGAYRNLY
;
A
#
# COMPACT_ATOMS: atom_id res chain seq x y z
N ARG A 1 27.08 -67.67 -14.03
CA ARG A 1 25.90 -67.22 -13.18
C ARG A 1 26.32 -66.37 -12.00
N ASN A 2 27.47 -66.52 -11.43
CA ASN A 2 27.94 -65.70 -10.28
C ASN A 2 28.37 -64.25 -10.68
N ASP A 3 28.98 -64.05 -11.84
CA ASP A 3 29.49 -62.78 -12.27
C ASP A 3 28.36 -61.76 -12.59
N THR A 4 27.29 -62.26 -13.19
CA THR A 4 26.10 -61.39 -13.47
C THR A 4 25.40 -60.96 -12.19
N TYR A 5 25.39 -61.78 -11.16
CA TYR A 5 24.78 -61.44 -9.87
C TYR A 5 25.64 -60.40 -9.11
N ILE A 6 26.94 -60.49 -9.16
CA ILE A 6 27.88 -59.54 -8.55
C ILE A 6 27.81 -58.19 -9.25
N GLN A 7 27.75 -58.16 -10.59
CA GLN A 7 27.56 -56.90 -11.35
C GLN A 7 26.23 -56.23 -11.07
N MET A 8 25.12 -56.96 -10.96
CA MET A 8 23.83 -56.40 -10.60
C MET A 8 23.82 -55.85 -9.17
N LYS A 9 24.50 -56.47 -8.23
CA LYS A 9 24.63 -56.01 -6.84
C LYS A 9 25.46 -54.72 -6.73
N GLN A 10 26.51 -54.59 -7.52
CA GLN A 10 27.32 -53.38 -7.64
C GLN A 10 26.53 -52.24 -8.31
N ARG A 11 25.80 -52.47 -9.41
CA ARG A 11 24.94 -51.48 -10.05
C ARG A 11 23.84 -50.98 -9.11
N ARG A 12 23.20 -51.85 -8.32
CA ARG A 12 22.23 -51.43 -7.30
C ARG A 12 22.85 -50.56 -6.22
N LYS A 13 24.07 -50.85 -5.76
CA LYS A 13 24.79 -49.99 -4.80
C LYS A 13 25.12 -48.62 -5.39
N PHE A 14 25.54 -48.56 -6.65
CA PHE A 14 25.81 -47.31 -7.36
C PHE A 14 24.51 -46.49 -7.54
N ILE A 15 23.40 -47.11 -7.93
CA ILE A 15 22.10 -46.41 -8.08
C ILE A 15 21.61 -45.91 -6.74
N LEU A 16 21.72 -46.65 -5.65
CA LEU A 16 21.35 -46.25 -4.31
C LEU A 16 22.24 -45.10 -3.79
N PHE A 17 23.55 -45.15 -4.11
CA PHE A 17 24.49 -44.10 -3.77
C PHE A 17 24.19 -42.79 -4.54
N TYR A 18 23.88 -42.87 -5.85
CA TYR A 18 23.44 -41.70 -6.65
C TYR A 18 22.09 -41.16 -6.19
N LEU A 19 21.13 -42.02 -5.84
CA LEU A 19 19.85 -41.60 -5.25
C LEU A 19 20.03 -40.93 -3.88
N SER A 20 20.94 -41.39 -3.04
CA SER A 20 21.25 -40.78 -1.75
C SER A 20 21.93 -39.40 -1.91
N ILE A 21 22.76 -39.22 -2.93
CA ILE A 21 23.38 -37.92 -3.25
C ILE A 21 22.31 -36.94 -3.77
N ILE A 22 21.36 -37.39 -4.60
CA ILE A 22 20.25 -36.55 -5.08
C ILE A 22 19.34 -36.13 -3.92
N CYS A 23 19.11 -37.00 -2.93
CA CYS A 23 18.34 -36.65 -1.72
C CYS A 23 19.07 -35.67 -0.79
N LEU A 24 20.39 -35.55 -0.83
CA LEU A 24 21.16 -34.59 -0.03
C LEU A 24 21.15 -33.17 -0.62
N PHE A 25 20.75 -32.99 -1.88
CA PHE A 25 20.56 -31.67 -2.51
C PHE A 25 19.14 -31.13 -2.41
N SER A 26 18.22 -31.83 -1.78
CA SER A 26 16.82 -31.44 -1.65
C SER A 26 16.51 -31.08 -0.20
N CYS A 27 16.58 -29.84 0.12
CA CYS A 27 15.88 -29.03 1.15
C CYS A 27 16.76 -27.96 1.79
N THR A 28 17.42 -27.14 0.98
CA THR A 28 17.69 -25.79 1.45
C THR A 28 16.44 -24.99 1.10
N ALA A 29 15.81 -24.39 2.10
CA ALA A 29 14.72 -23.45 1.84
C ALA A 29 15.19 -22.44 0.78
N PRO A 30 14.38 -22.12 -0.25
CA PRO A 30 14.81 -21.27 -1.37
C PRO A 30 15.23 -19.86 -0.91
N TYR A 31 14.87 -19.51 0.32
CA TYR A 31 15.15 -18.21 0.91
C TYR A 31 15.69 -18.32 2.33
N PRO A 32 16.59 -17.39 2.77
CA PRO A 32 17.00 -17.29 4.16
C PRO A 32 15.81 -17.15 5.11
N ASN A 33 15.88 -17.78 6.26
CA ASN A 33 14.80 -17.75 7.28
C ASN A 33 14.39 -16.33 7.68
N THR A 34 15.33 -15.39 7.65
CA THR A 34 15.05 -13.97 7.96
C THR A 34 14.12 -13.35 6.92
N ILE A 35 14.29 -13.66 5.63
CA ILE A 35 13.39 -13.17 4.56
C ILE A 35 11.98 -13.75 4.73
N LEU A 36 11.87 -15.04 5.05
CA LEU A 36 10.58 -15.67 5.32
C LEU A 36 9.89 -15.10 6.55
N ARG A 37 10.66 -14.74 7.58
CA ARG A 37 10.13 -14.03 8.75
C ARG A 37 9.57 -12.66 8.38
N VAL A 38 10.29 -11.89 7.55
CA VAL A 38 9.82 -10.58 7.06
C VAL A 38 8.50 -10.72 6.29
N GLU A 39 8.38 -11.69 5.39
CA GLU A 39 7.15 -11.95 4.64
C GLU A 39 5.94 -12.13 5.56
N ASN A 40 6.12 -12.80 6.68
CA ASN A 40 5.04 -13.06 7.63
C ASN A 40 4.61 -11.81 8.43
N ILE A 41 5.53 -10.89 8.71
CA ILE A 41 5.24 -9.72 9.57
C ILE A 41 4.98 -8.42 8.80
N ILE A 42 5.34 -8.33 7.53
CA ILE A 42 5.34 -7.09 6.74
C ILE A 42 3.98 -6.40 6.64
N LYS A 43 2.89 -7.15 6.77
CA LYS A 43 1.52 -6.60 6.72
C LYS A 43 1.12 -5.92 8.03
N GLU A 44 1.51 -6.49 9.16
CA GLU A 44 1.11 -6.03 10.50
C GLU A 44 2.14 -5.09 11.11
N TYR A 45 3.44 -5.31 10.80
CA TYR A 45 4.56 -4.57 11.39
C TYR A 45 5.53 -4.11 10.29
N PRO A 46 5.11 -3.21 9.37
CA PRO A 46 5.93 -2.80 8.23
C PRO A 46 7.23 -2.10 8.63
N ASP A 47 7.23 -1.28 9.69
CA ASP A 47 8.44 -0.60 10.20
C ASP A 47 9.48 -1.60 10.71
N SER A 48 9.03 -2.62 11.45
CA SER A 48 9.90 -3.69 11.92
C SER A 48 10.44 -4.52 10.74
N ALA A 49 9.60 -4.79 9.73
CA ALA A 49 10.01 -5.48 8.51
C ALA A 49 11.06 -4.67 7.76
N LEU A 50 10.86 -3.36 7.59
CA LEU A 50 11.82 -2.46 6.93
C LEU A 50 13.15 -2.44 7.67
N THR A 51 13.15 -2.29 9.00
CA THR A 51 14.36 -2.32 9.84
C THR A 51 15.16 -3.62 9.65
N ILE A 52 14.46 -4.76 9.60
CA ILE A 52 15.13 -6.06 9.38
C ILE A 52 15.72 -6.10 7.97
N LEU A 53 14.98 -5.68 6.94
CA LEU A 53 15.46 -5.67 5.56
C LEU A 53 16.68 -4.75 5.40
N ASP A 54 16.67 -3.55 5.97
CA ASP A 54 17.80 -2.63 5.91
C ASP A 54 19.06 -3.24 6.55
N SER A 55 18.92 -4.00 7.63
CA SER A 55 20.03 -4.72 8.26
C SER A 55 20.64 -5.82 7.39
N LEU A 56 19.88 -6.33 6.41
CA LEU A 56 20.34 -7.39 5.49
C LEU A 56 21.02 -6.84 4.23
N SER A 57 21.03 -5.52 4.01
CA SER A 57 21.44 -4.87 2.76
C SER A 57 22.83 -5.29 2.24
N GLU A 58 23.80 -5.52 3.13
CA GLU A 58 25.12 -6.00 2.76
C GLU A 58 25.19 -7.52 2.56
N SER A 59 24.55 -8.28 3.46
CA SER A 59 24.63 -9.73 3.45
C SER A 59 23.88 -10.37 2.27
N ILE A 60 22.79 -9.76 1.84
CA ILE A 60 21.94 -10.24 0.74
C ILE A 60 22.69 -10.31 -0.60
N THR A 61 23.73 -9.51 -0.78
CA THR A 61 24.54 -9.51 -2.00
C THR A 61 25.25 -10.83 -2.25
N LYS A 62 25.48 -11.62 -1.19
CA LYS A 62 26.14 -12.94 -1.22
C LYS A 62 25.15 -14.09 -1.43
N GLU A 63 23.87 -13.82 -1.35
CA GLU A 63 22.81 -14.81 -1.50
C GLU A 63 22.52 -15.14 -2.98
N SER A 64 21.72 -16.18 -3.20
CA SER A 64 21.27 -16.58 -4.53
C SER A 64 20.50 -15.45 -5.22
N GLN A 65 20.45 -15.46 -6.56
CA GLN A 65 19.66 -14.49 -7.32
C GLN A 65 18.19 -14.49 -6.88
N SER A 66 17.63 -15.67 -6.68
CA SER A 66 16.24 -15.82 -6.20
C SER A 66 16.02 -15.12 -4.85
N ALA A 67 16.93 -15.32 -3.88
CA ALA A 67 16.84 -14.68 -2.58
C ALA A 67 16.98 -13.15 -2.67
N ARG A 68 17.91 -12.66 -3.52
CA ARG A 68 18.07 -11.21 -3.74
C ARG A 68 16.82 -10.59 -4.36
N MET A 69 16.24 -11.19 -5.39
CA MET A 69 15.04 -10.64 -6.04
C MET A 69 13.84 -10.65 -5.10
N TYR A 70 13.70 -11.68 -4.28
CA TYR A 70 12.65 -11.71 -3.27
C TYR A 70 12.85 -10.68 -2.16
N TYR A 71 14.10 -10.52 -1.70
CA TYR A 71 14.43 -9.45 -0.76
C TYR A 71 14.06 -8.06 -1.32
N TYR A 72 14.41 -7.76 -2.57
CA TYR A 72 14.10 -6.47 -3.19
C TYR A 72 12.60 -6.24 -3.35
N LEU A 73 11.84 -7.29 -3.68
CA LEU A 73 10.36 -7.21 -3.72
C LEU A 73 9.78 -6.86 -2.34
N LEU A 74 10.25 -7.53 -1.28
CA LEU A 74 9.81 -7.25 0.09
C LEU A 74 10.28 -5.89 0.59
N LEU A 75 11.49 -5.45 0.22
CA LEU A 75 11.99 -4.12 0.57
C LEU A 75 11.12 -3.01 -0.04
N THR A 76 10.74 -3.17 -1.31
CA THR A 76 9.81 -2.24 -1.96
C THR A 76 8.43 -2.27 -1.29
N GLU A 77 7.90 -3.46 -0.97
CA GLU A 77 6.66 -3.58 -0.22
C GLU A 77 6.74 -2.91 1.15
N ALA A 78 7.83 -3.09 1.89
CA ALA A 78 8.00 -2.48 3.22
C ALA A 78 8.08 -0.95 3.13
N ARG A 79 8.85 -0.41 2.19
CA ARG A 79 8.94 1.04 1.94
C ARG A 79 7.60 1.65 1.58
N ASP A 80 6.87 1.03 0.66
CA ASP A 80 5.52 1.47 0.26
C ASP A 80 4.56 1.52 1.47
N ARG A 81 4.60 0.50 2.34
CA ARG A 81 3.78 0.45 3.55
C ARG A 81 4.18 1.44 4.63
N CYS A 82 5.46 1.81 4.69
CA CYS A 82 6.00 2.84 5.59
C CYS A 82 5.94 4.25 4.98
N TYR A 83 5.26 4.43 3.83
CA TYR A 83 5.16 5.71 3.12
C TYR A 83 6.53 6.34 2.78
N VAL A 84 7.55 5.50 2.55
CA VAL A 84 8.87 5.94 2.08
C VAL A 84 8.86 6.03 0.56
N PRO A 85 8.96 7.24 -0.04
CA PRO A 85 8.86 7.41 -1.49
C PRO A 85 9.99 6.69 -2.23
N HIS A 86 9.66 6.14 -3.40
CA HIS A 86 10.64 5.55 -4.29
C HIS A 86 11.23 6.62 -5.22
N THR A 87 12.55 6.58 -5.42
CA THR A 87 13.28 7.56 -6.23
C THR A 87 13.85 6.99 -7.53
N SER A 88 13.69 5.69 -7.77
CA SER A 88 14.17 4.99 -8.97
C SER A 88 13.37 3.72 -9.23
N ASP A 89 13.15 3.43 -10.49
CA ASP A 89 12.48 2.24 -11.00
C ASP A 89 13.41 1.02 -11.24
N SER A 90 14.73 1.27 -11.35
CA SER A 90 15.73 0.27 -11.80
C SER A 90 15.68 -1.03 -11.02
N LEU A 91 15.47 -0.93 -9.69
CA LEU A 91 15.39 -2.09 -8.82
C LEU A 91 14.18 -2.95 -9.16
N MET A 92 12.98 -2.33 -9.25
CA MET A 92 11.75 -3.06 -9.51
C MET A 92 11.64 -3.55 -10.94
N LEU A 93 12.23 -2.89 -11.91
CA LEU A 93 12.36 -3.40 -13.27
C LEU A 93 13.17 -4.71 -13.28
N SER A 94 14.30 -4.77 -12.56
CA SER A 94 15.10 -5.99 -12.44
C SER A 94 14.35 -7.13 -11.74
N VAL A 95 13.56 -6.81 -10.71
CA VAL A 95 12.71 -7.78 -9.99
C VAL A 95 11.61 -8.31 -10.91
N THR A 96 10.96 -7.43 -11.65
CA THR A 96 9.87 -7.79 -12.57
C THR A 96 10.38 -8.67 -13.70
N ASP A 97 11.49 -8.28 -14.38
CA ASP A 97 12.15 -9.09 -15.42
C ASP A 97 12.54 -10.49 -14.91
N TYR A 98 12.95 -10.58 -13.65
CA TYR A 98 13.27 -11.87 -13.06
C TYR A 98 12.03 -12.74 -12.92
N TYR A 99 10.93 -12.23 -12.33
CA TYR A 99 9.72 -13.03 -12.13
C TYR A 99 8.93 -13.31 -13.41
N GLU A 100 9.06 -12.49 -14.46
CA GLU A 100 8.54 -12.80 -15.80
C GLU A 100 9.18 -14.08 -16.37
N ARG A 101 10.45 -14.38 -16.01
CA ARG A 101 11.18 -15.58 -16.48
C ARG A 101 10.97 -16.79 -15.59
N GLU A 102 10.78 -16.59 -14.28
CA GLU A 102 10.69 -17.69 -13.29
C GLU A 102 9.31 -18.36 -13.24
N ASN A 103 8.30 -17.81 -13.90
CA ASN A 103 6.93 -18.33 -13.90
C ASN A 103 6.32 -18.47 -12.49
N ASP A 104 6.78 -17.67 -11.51
CA ASP A 104 6.17 -17.53 -10.18
C ASP A 104 5.07 -16.48 -10.26
N LYS A 105 3.84 -16.94 -10.53
CA LYS A 105 2.69 -16.07 -10.79
C LYS A 105 2.38 -15.14 -9.63
N ASP A 106 2.47 -15.59 -8.38
CA ASP A 106 2.12 -14.77 -7.22
C ASP A 106 3.14 -13.64 -7.00
N LYS A 107 4.44 -13.92 -7.15
CA LYS A 107 5.46 -12.88 -7.05
C LYS A 107 5.48 -11.97 -8.27
N LEU A 108 5.11 -12.47 -9.45
CA LEU A 108 4.98 -11.65 -10.65
C LEU A 108 3.83 -10.63 -10.51
N ILE A 109 2.66 -11.04 -9.99
CA ILE A 109 1.55 -10.10 -9.70
C ILE A 109 2.03 -9.01 -8.74
N LYS A 110 2.69 -9.41 -7.63
CA LYS A 110 3.25 -8.46 -6.67
C LYS A 110 4.28 -7.52 -7.33
N SER A 111 5.18 -8.05 -8.17
CA SER A 111 6.21 -7.23 -8.82
C SER A 111 5.60 -6.19 -9.77
N TYR A 112 4.62 -6.55 -10.58
CA TYR A 112 3.90 -5.58 -11.40
C TYR A 112 3.18 -4.53 -10.55
N TYR A 113 2.50 -4.94 -9.47
CA TYR A 113 1.84 -4.01 -8.57
C TYR A 113 2.82 -3.00 -7.96
N TYR A 114 3.94 -3.46 -7.39
CA TYR A 114 4.91 -2.56 -6.78
C TYR A 114 5.72 -1.76 -7.80
N THR A 115 5.93 -2.26 -9.02
CA THR A 115 6.47 -1.44 -10.12
C THR A 115 5.52 -0.29 -10.46
N GLY A 116 4.21 -0.56 -10.53
CA GLY A 116 3.20 0.50 -10.68
C GLY A 116 3.24 1.52 -9.53
N ARG A 117 3.42 1.07 -8.27
CA ARG A 117 3.57 1.96 -7.11
C ARG A 117 4.83 2.85 -7.22
N VAL A 118 5.95 2.28 -7.65
CA VAL A 118 7.18 3.04 -7.90
C VAL A 118 6.97 4.13 -8.95
N TYR A 119 6.30 3.82 -10.06
CA TYR A 119 6.00 4.81 -11.10
C TYR A 119 5.00 5.89 -10.64
N LEU A 120 4.10 5.59 -9.69
CA LEU A 120 3.30 6.65 -9.05
C LEU A 120 4.15 7.63 -8.26
N ASP A 121 5.12 7.14 -7.48
CA ASP A 121 6.05 8.00 -6.73
C ASP A 121 6.93 8.84 -7.67
N LEU A 122 7.25 8.32 -8.85
CA LEU A 122 7.99 9.02 -9.90
C LEU A 122 7.12 9.98 -10.74
N HIS A 123 5.82 10.11 -10.42
CA HIS A 123 4.84 10.92 -11.16
C HIS A 123 4.61 10.49 -12.62
N GLU A 124 4.82 9.20 -12.91
CA GLU A 124 4.66 8.57 -14.22
C GLU A 124 3.32 7.80 -14.30
N GLY A 125 2.20 8.53 -14.22
CA GLY A 125 0.84 7.96 -14.15
C GLY A 125 0.51 6.95 -15.26
N PRO A 126 0.73 7.26 -16.57
CA PRO A 126 0.44 6.31 -17.64
C PRO A 126 1.25 5.01 -17.55
N THR A 127 2.52 5.10 -17.16
CA THR A 127 3.39 3.93 -16.96
C THR A 127 2.90 3.10 -15.75
N ALA A 128 2.56 3.76 -14.64
CA ALA A 128 1.98 3.10 -13.47
C ALA A 128 0.71 2.34 -13.82
N LEU A 129 -0.21 2.96 -14.57
CA LEU A 129 -1.46 2.33 -15.00
C LEU A 129 -1.22 1.09 -15.86
N SER A 130 -0.23 1.13 -16.77
CA SER A 130 0.17 -0.02 -17.58
C SER A 130 0.60 -1.21 -16.72
N TYR A 131 1.39 -0.98 -15.66
CA TYR A 131 1.81 -2.04 -14.74
C TYR A 131 0.67 -2.55 -13.86
N PHE A 132 -0.27 -1.70 -13.43
CA PHE A 132 -1.48 -2.16 -12.75
C PHE A 132 -2.37 -3.01 -13.64
N HIS A 133 -2.49 -2.69 -14.94
CA HIS A 133 -3.19 -3.55 -15.91
C HIS A 133 -2.49 -4.90 -16.06
N LYS A 134 -1.16 -4.96 -16.21
CA LYS A 134 -0.42 -6.23 -16.24
C LYS A 134 -0.66 -7.06 -14.98
N ALA A 135 -0.63 -6.43 -13.80
CA ALA A 135 -0.93 -7.10 -12.53
C ALA A 135 -2.37 -7.64 -12.52
N PHE A 136 -3.33 -6.84 -12.95
CA PHE A 136 -4.74 -7.22 -13.04
C PHE A 136 -4.95 -8.41 -13.95
N ASP A 137 -4.44 -8.38 -15.18
CA ASP A 137 -4.66 -9.41 -16.21
C ASP A 137 -4.25 -10.79 -15.74
N ILE A 138 -3.14 -10.91 -14.99
CA ILE A 138 -2.67 -12.18 -14.47
C ILE A 138 -3.26 -12.53 -13.10
N SER A 139 -3.90 -11.58 -12.40
CA SER A 139 -4.47 -11.81 -11.05
C SER A 139 -5.89 -12.38 -11.08
N THR A 140 -6.59 -12.33 -12.20
CA THR A 140 -7.99 -12.76 -12.32
C THR A 140 -8.22 -14.20 -11.92
N ASP A 141 -7.24 -15.09 -12.15
CA ASP A 141 -7.29 -16.50 -11.75
C ASP A 141 -6.69 -16.72 -10.34
N SER A 142 -6.11 -15.71 -9.73
CA SER A 142 -5.52 -15.83 -8.40
C SER A 142 -6.59 -15.58 -7.33
N LYS A 143 -6.48 -16.29 -6.20
CA LYS A 143 -7.34 -16.05 -5.04
C LYS A 143 -6.82 -14.93 -4.13
N ASN A 144 -5.84 -14.14 -4.60
CA ASN A 144 -5.28 -13.03 -3.84
C ASN A 144 -6.18 -11.79 -3.95
N TYR A 145 -7.40 -11.92 -3.43
CA TYR A 145 -8.41 -10.88 -3.50
C TYR A 145 -7.97 -9.56 -2.86
N ALA A 146 -7.18 -9.60 -1.79
CA ALA A 146 -6.66 -8.38 -1.15
C ALA A 146 -5.76 -7.59 -2.10
N LEU A 147 -4.87 -8.25 -2.83
CA LEU A 147 -4.01 -7.58 -3.81
C LEU A 147 -4.81 -7.06 -5.00
N LEU A 148 -5.78 -7.84 -5.49
CA LEU A 148 -6.68 -7.41 -6.56
C LEU A 148 -7.48 -6.16 -6.17
N GLY A 149 -7.98 -6.11 -4.94
CA GLY A 149 -8.64 -4.91 -4.42
C GLY A 149 -7.73 -3.69 -4.38
N ARG A 150 -6.47 -3.86 -4.00
CA ARG A 150 -5.47 -2.76 -4.01
C ARG A 150 -5.13 -2.30 -5.43
N ILE A 151 -5.04 -3.22 -6.41
CA ILE A 151 -4.85 -2.86 -7.83
C ILE A 151 -5.99 -1.94 -8.27
N TYR A 152 -7.24 -2.31 -8.02
CA TYR A 152 -8.39 -1.48 -8.35
C TYR A 152 -8.37 -0.11 -7.65
N SER A 153 -7.94 -0.04 -6.37
CA SER A 153 -7.81 1.25 -5.67
C SER A 153 -6.79 2.17 -6.38
N GLN A 154 -5.65 1.64 -6.80
CA GLN A 154 -4.64 2.44 -7.51
C GLN A 154 -5.13 2.89 -8.89
N MET A 155 -5.80 2.01 -9.65
CA MET A 155 -6.41 2.37 -10.93
C MET A 155 -7.45 3.47 -10.75
N GLY A 156 -8.32 3.36 -9.72
CA GLY A 156 -9.32 4.38 -9.40
C GLY A 156 -8.69 5.74 -9.09
N THR A 157 -7.56 5.76 -8.37
CA THR A 157 -6.82 6.99 -8.09
C THR A 157 -6.29 7.62 -9.40
N LEU A 158 -5.72 6.83 -10.30
CA LEU A 158 -5.25 7.32 -11.60
C LEU A 158 -6.40 7.84 -12.47
N PHE A 159 -7.52 7.12 -12.53
CA PHE A 159 -8.72 7.59 -13.24
C PHE A 159 -9.24 8.92 -12.67
N ALA A 160 -9.12 9.13 -11.35
CA ALA A 160 -9.50 10.40 -10.74
C ALA A 160 -8.58 11.55 -11.20
N TYR A 161 -7.28 11.33 -11.33
CA TYR A 161 -6.36 12.33 -11.89
C TYR A 161 -6.65 12.66 -13.37
N GLU A 162 -7.14 11.70 -14.13
CA GLU A 162 -7.53 11.89 -15.54
C GLU A 162 -8.97 12.43 -15.70
N GLY A 163 -9.72 12.61 -14.61
CA GLY A 163 -11.09 13.11 -14.63
C GLY A 163 -12.13 12.09 -15.14
N LEU A 164 -11.80 10.80 -15.18
CA LEU A 164 -12.65 9.70 -15.65
C LEU A 164 -13.60 9.23 -14.54
N THR A 165 -14.63 10.03 -14.24
CA THR A 165 -15.44 9.91 -13.03
C THR A 165 -16.22 8.59 -12.93
N GLU A 166 -16.73 8.06 -14.05
CA GLU A 166 -17.46 6.78 -14.06
C GLU A 166 -16.53 5.61 -13.77
N GLU A 167 -15.33 5.63 -14.38
CA GLU A 167 -14.27 4.64 -14.17
C GLU A 167 -13.76 4.68 -12.72
N VAL A 168 -13.64 5.87 -12.12
CA VAL A 168 -13.30 6.06 -10.70
C VAL A 168 -14.29 5.30 -9.82
N LEU A 169 -15.59 5.56 -10.00
CA LEU A 169 -16.62 4.94 -9.17
C LEU A 169 -16.62 3.42 -9.32
N GLN A 170 -16.49 2.92 -10.55
CA GLN A 170 -16.45 1.48 -10.81
C GLN A 170 -15.20 0.83 -10.21
N ALA A 171 -14.03 1.46 -10.36
CA ALA A 171 -12.77 0.96 -9.80
C ALA A 171 -12.84 0.88 -8.26
N TYR A 172 -13.32 1.92 -7.59
CA TYR A 172 -13.42 1.88 -6.12
C TYR A 172 -14.50 0.93 -5.60
N ARG A 173 -15.59 0.70 -6.33
CA ARG A 173 -16.56 -0.36 -6.00
C ARG A 173 -15.91 -1.74 -6.07
N ASN A 174 -15.16 -2.02 -7.13
CA ASN A 174 -14.42 -3.27 -7.27
C ASN A 174 -13.35 -3.41 -6.19
N ALA A 175 -12.61 -2.33 -5.89
CA ALA A 175 -11.62 -2.32 -4.81
C ALA A 175 -12.25 -2.76 -3.48
N TYR A 176 -13.34 -2.12 -3.07
CA TYR A 176 -14.03 -2.46 -1.83
C TYR A 176 -14.54 -3.91 -1.84
N HIS A 177 -15.16 -4.35 -2.94
CA HIS A 177 -15.64 -5.71 -3.09
C HIS A 177 -14.54 -6.76 -2.89
N TYR A 178 -13.42 -6.62 -3.61
CA TYR A 178 -12.31 -7.57 -3.54
C TYR A 178 -11.56 -7.52 -2.21
N LEU A 179 -11.42 -6.35 -1.59
CA LEU A 179 -10.84 -6.23 -0.25
C LEU A 179 -11.69 -6.94 0.81
N GLN A 180 -13.01 -6.88 0.69
CA GLN A 180 -13.91 -7.65 1.56
C GLN A 180 -13.74 -9.16 1.36
N LEU A 181 -13.69 -9.65 0.11
CA LEU A 181 -13.40 -11.06 -0.19
C LEU A 181 -12.04 -11.50 0.36
N GLY A 182 -11.05 -10.63 0.29
CA GLY A 182 -9.69 -10.84 0.84
C GLY A 182 -9.59 -10.70 2.35
N LYS A 183 -10.68 -10.32 3.04
CA LYS A 183 -10.72 -10.04 4.48
C LYS A 183 -9.70 -9.00 4.93
N ASP A 184 -9.35 -8.04 4.06
CA ASP A 184 -8.45 -6.93 4.35
C ASP A 184 -9.27 -5.75 4.89
N SER A 185 -9.68 -5.82 6.16
CA SER A 185 -10.52 -4.81 6.79
C SER A 185 -9.81 -3.46 6.92
N LEU A 186 -8.49 -3.47 7.15
CA LEU A 186 -7.70 -2.25 7.26
C LEU A 186 -7.70 -1.46 5.94
N THR A 187 -7.43 -2.11 4.81
CA THR A 187 -7.46 -1.45 3.50
C THR A 187 -8.89 -1.15 3.04
N SER A 188 -9.88 -1.94 3.48
CA SER A 188 -11.30 -1.71 3.16
C SER A 188 -11.84 -0.37 3.69
N ALA A 189 -11.31 0.14 4.81
CA ALA A 189 -11.68 1.46 5.32
C ALA A 189 -11.28 2.57 4.33
N TYR A 190 -10.08 2.50 3.75
CA TYR A 190 -9.67 3.42 2.69
C TYR A 190 -10.49 3.27 1.40
N ALA A 191 -10.84 2.06 1.01
CA ALA A 191 -11.69 1.85 -0.17
C ALA A 191 -13.10 2.46 0.01
N LEU A 192 -13.65 2.42 1.23
CA LEU A 192 -14.90 3.11 1.55
C LEU A 192 -14.74 4.64 1.50
N ARG A 193 -13.64 5.19 2.04
CA ARG A 193 -13.31 6.61 1.90
C ARG A 193 -13.21 7.02 0.43
N ASP A 194 -12.52 6.22 -0.38
CA ASP A 194 -12.33 6.47 -1.81
C ASP A 194 -13.66 6.41 -2.58
N LEU A 195 -14.59 5.54 -2.17
CA LEU A 195 -15.99 5.60 -2.65
C LEU A 195 -16.67 6.92 -2.26
N GLY A 196 -16.45 7.40 -1.04
CA GLY A 196 -16.93 8.72 -0.62
C GLY A 196 -16.40 9.84 -1.51
N ARG A 197 -15.10 9.82 -1.84
CA ARG A 197 -14.47 10.76 -2.78
C ARG A 197 -15.09 10.69 -4.17
N ALA A 198 -15.33 9.46 -4.70
CA ALA A 198 -15.97 9.29 -6.01
C ALA A 198 -17.40 9.89 -6.02
N PHE A 199 -18.17 9.68 -4.96
CA PHE A 199 -19.50 10.30 -4.87
C PHE A 199 -19.44 11.83 -4.68
N ASN A 200 -18.38 12.36 -4.05
CA ASN A 200 -18.16 13.80 -3.98
C ASN A 200 -17.83 14.40 -5.36
N LEU A 201 -17.03 13.72 -6.18
CA LEU A 201 -16.78 14.11 -7.57
C LEU A 201 -18.06 14.13 -8.42
N LEU A 202 -19.03 13.29 -8.10
CA LEU A 202 -20.37 13.25 -8.72
C LEU A 202 -21.37 14.21 -8.08
N GLU A 203 -20.96 15.01 -7.08
CA GLU A 203 -21.81 15.92 -6.30
C GLU A 203 -23.02 15.23 -5.60
N ILE A 204 -22.89 13.93 -5.30
CA ILE A 204 -23.93 13.14 -4.61
C ILE A 204 -23.69 13.17 -3.10
N THR A 205 -24.10 14.28 -2.46
CA THR A 205 -23.85 14.60 -1.05
C THR A 205 -24.19 13.48 -0.06
N ASP A 206 -25.38 12.88 -0.16
CA ASP A 206 -25.82 11.88 0.80
C ASP A 206 -24.94 10.61 0.75
N SER A 207 -24.59 10.17 -0.46
CA SER A 207 -23.67 9.04 -0.64
C SER A 207 -22.26 9.38 -0.16
N THR A 208 -21.78 10.59 -0.42
CA THR A 208 -20.49 11.06 0.08
C THR A 208 -20.41 10.90 1.59
N ILE A 209 -21.32 11.52 2.33
CA ILE A 209 -21.35 11.47 3.80
C ILE A 209 -21.54 10.02 4.29
N TYR A 210 -22.41 9.25 3.66
CA TYR A 210 -22.64 7.84 4.02
C TYR A 210 -21.36 7.00 3.96
N TYR A 211 -20.60 7.11 2.86
CA TYR A 211 -19.40 6.30 2.68
C TYR A 211 -18.24 6.75 3.58
N TYR A 212 -18.06 8.06 3.82
CA TYR A 212 -17.09 8.55 4.80
C TYR A 212 -17.40 8.07 6.22
N ASN A 213 -18.66 8.15 6.66
CA ASN A 213 -19.06 7.65 7.96
C ASN A 213 -18.83 6.13 8.09
N LYS A 214 -19.12 5.37 7.05
CA LYS A 214 -18.88 3.93 7.02
C LYS A 214 -17.39 3.60 7.06
N ALA A 215 -16.56 4.38 6.37
CA ALA A 215 -15.11 4.28 6.41
C ALA A 215 -14.57 4.53 7.83
N TYR A 216 -15.03 5.60 8.47
CA TYR A 216 -14.68 5.93 9.85
C TYR A 216 -15.08 4.82 10.83
N GLN A 217 -16.32 4.33 10.77
CA GLN A 217 -16.78 3.22 11.64
C GLN A 217 -15.90 1.98 11.49
N LEU A 218 -15.49 1.63 10.26
CA LEU A 218 -14.63 0.49 10.02
C LEU A 218 -13.21 0.72 10.56
N ALA A 219 -12.63 1.91 10.38
CA ALA A 219 -11.33 2.27 10.94
C ALA A 219 -11.35 2.19 12.47
N ASN A 220 -12.38 2.76 13.10
CA ASN A 220 -12.58 2.75 14.55
C ASN A 220 -12.72 1.31 15.08
N SER A 221 -13.47 0.44 14.41
CA SER A 221 -13.60 -0.97 14.80
C SER A 221 -12.28 -1.75 14.71
N ASN A 222 -11.35 -1.30 13.88
CA ASN A 222 -10.01 -1.87 13.75
C ASN A 222 -9.01 -1.27 14.76
N GLY A 223 -9.37 -0.21 15.49
CA GLY A 223 -8.49 0.49 16.43
C GLY A 223 -7.34 1.26 15.75
N ASP A 224 -7.50 1.64 14.48
CA ASP A 224 -6.48 2.34 13.70
C ASP A 224 -6.71 3.86 13.78
N ILE A 225 -6.17 4.47 14.84
CA ILE A 225 -6.33 5.90 15.15
C ILE A 225 -5.86 6.79 13.98
N GLN A 226 -4.73 6.46 13.36
CA GLN A 226 -4.22 7.25 12.23
C GLN A 226 -5.20 7.27 11.06
N ARG A 227 -5.81 6.12 10.76
CA ARG A 227 -6.78 6.00 9.67
C ARG A 227 -8.10 6.68 10.02
N GLU A 228 -8.56 6.57 11.27
CA GLU A 228 -9.73 7.29 11.77
C GLU A 228 -9.57 8.79 11.57
N VAL A 229 -8.44 9.34 12.01
CA VAL A 229 -8.12 10.76 11.90
C VAL A 229 -8.09 11.22 10.44
N ASN A 230 -7.36 10.51 9.58
CA ASN A 230 -7.28 10.86 8.16
C ASN A 230 -8.65 10.90 7.49
N ILE A 231 -9.56 9.97 7.85
CA ILE A 231 -10.92 9.94 7.30
C ILE A 231 -11.76 11.11 7.86
N LEU A 232 -11.65 11.43 9.15
CA LEU A 232 -12.37 12.54 9.77
C LEU A 232 -11.91 13.89 9.25
N GLU A 233 -10.60 14.10 9.03
CA GLU A 233 -10.06 15.32 8.44
C GLU A 233 -10.62 15.56 7.03
N GLU A 234 -10.65 14.54 6.20
CA GLU A 234 -11.27 14.64 4.87
C GLU A 234 -12.77 14.91 4.96
N LEU A 235 -13.49 14.24 5.87
CA LEU A 235 -14.93 14.47 6.08
C LEU A 235 -15.19 15.90 6.56
N ALA A 236 -14.35 16.45 7.44
CA ALA A 236 -14.45 17.84 7.85
C ALA A 236 -14.26 18.80 6.66
N GLY A 237 -13.27 18.52 5.79
CA GLY A 237 -13.07 19.25 4.53
C GLY A 237 -14.30 19.21 3.63
N ILE A 238 -14.95 18.07 3.49
CA ILE A 238 -16.20 17.90 2.74
C ILE A 238 -17.33 18.72 3.36
N TYR A 239 -17.50 18.71 4.69
CA TYR A 239 -18.49 19.53 5.36
C TYR A 239 -18.24 21.04 5.16
N ILE A 240 -16.96 21.48 5.18
CA ILE A 240 -16.57 22.85 4.86
C ILE A 240 -17.01 23.22 3.44
N GLN A 241 -16.69 22.39 2.45
CA GLN A 241 -17.07 22.61 1.04
C GLN A 241 -18.59 22.71 0.86
N MET A 242 -19.35 21.94 1.63
CA MET A 242 -20.81 21.95 1.62
C MET A 242 -21.43 23.10 2.42
N GLY A 243 -20.64 23.94 3.09
CA GLY A 243 -21.12 25.01 3.98
C GLY A 243 -21.76 24.50 5.28
N LYS A 244 -21.55 23.24 5.63
CA LYS A 244 -22.05 22.60 6.87
C LYS A 244 -21.03 22.82 8.00
N TYR A 245 -20.94 24.08 8.45
CA TYR A 245 -19.86 24.50 9.36
C TYR A 245 -19.99 23.94 10.77
N ASP A 246 -21.20 23.68 11.27
CA ASP A 246 -21.40 23.07 12.59
C ASP A 246 -20.90 21.62 12.61
N GLU A 247 -21.23 20.86 11.56
CA GLU A 247 -20.75 19.48 11.37
C GLU A 247 -19.24 19.45 11.18
N ALA A 248 -18.69 20.39 10.40
CA ALA A 248 -17.25 20.51 10.21
C ALA A 248 -16.52 20.75 11.53
N LEU A 249 -16.99 21.72 12.33
CA LEU A 249 -16.40 22.06 13.63
C LEU A 249 -16.44 20.86 14.59
N LYS A 250 -17.61 20.18 14.67
CA LYS A 250 -17.75 18.98 15.49
C LYS A 250 -16.78 17.87 15.08
N THR A 251 -16.64 17.64 13.78
CA THR A 251 -15.73 16.62 13.24
C THR A 251 -14.27 16.97 13.53
N LEU A 252 -13.86 18.23 13.39
CA LEU A 252 -12.52 18.70 13.72
C LEU A 252 -12.20 18.55 15.22
N GLN A 253 -13.16 18.85 16.10
CA GLN A 253 -13.01 18.65 17.54
C GLN A 253 -12.85 17.16 17.89
N GLU A 254 -13.64 16.28 17.25
CA GLU A 254 -13.51 14.84 17.39
C GLU A 254 -12.12 14.36 16.94
N THR A 255 -11.64 14.82 15.79
CA THR A 255 -10.30 14.53 15.27
C THR A 255 -9.22 14.89 16.28
N ASN A 256 -9.24 16.11 16.82
CA ASN A 256 -8.25 16.55 17.82
C ASN A 256 -8.28 15.70 19.10
N SER A 257 -9.46 15.25 19.52
CA SER A 257 -9.60 14.42 20.72
C SER A 257 -8.93 13.03 20.60
N LYS A 258 -8.62 12.60 19.40
CA LYS A 258 -7.97 11.30 19.12
C LYS A 258 -6.44 11.36 19.25
N TRP A 259 -5.84 12.52 19.12
CA TRP A 259 -4.41 12.70 19.25
C TRP A 259 -3.98 12.84 20.72
N GLN A 260 -2.87 12.20 21.08
CA GLN A 260 -2.25 12.34 22.41
C GLN A 260 -1.27 13.50 22.47
N ASP A 261 -0.67 13.84 21.33
CA ASP A 261 0.31 14.91 21.20
C ASP A 261 -0.20 15.98 20.21
N GLU A 262 -0.13 17.24 20.62
CA GLU A 262 -0.56 18.39 19.83
C GLU A 262 0.21 18.51 18.50
N LYS A 263 1.44 18.03 18.45
CA LYS A 263 2.26 18.02 17.22
C LYS A 263 1.71 17.12 16.11
N ASP A 264 0.84 16.16 16.44
CA ASP A 264 0.25 15.24 15.48
C ASP A 264 -1.02 15.81 14.83
N ILE A 265 -1.51 16.96 15.30
CA ILE A 265 -2.72 17.64 14.79
C ILE A 265 -2.40 18.31 13.45
N ASN A 266 -3.22 18.03 12.45
CA ASN A 266 -3.16 18.73 11.16
C ASN A 266 -3.94 20.04 11.23
N TYR A 267 -3.23 21.14 11.40
CA TYR A 267 -3.83 22.47 11.54
C TYR A 267 -4.29 23.11 10.22
N ASP A 268 -3.94 22.54 9.05
CA ASP A 268 -4.39 23.09 7.76
C ASP A 268 -5.91 23.03 7.60
N VAL A 269 -6.54 21.94 8.04
CA VAL A 269 -8.00 21.80 7.96
C VAL A 269 -8.70 22.80 8.87
N TRP A 270 -8.13 23.10 10.04
CA TRP A 270 -8.59 24.16 10.92
C TRP A 270 -8.45 25.55 10.29
N GLY A 271 -7.30 25.82 9.68
CA GLY A 271 -7.06 27.06 8.95
C GLY A 271 -8.12 27.27 7.85
N ASN A 272 -8.36 26.23 7.04
CA ASN A 272 -9.36 26.25 5.97
C ASN A 272 -10.79 26.45 6.51
N PHE A 273 -11.12 25.83 7.65
CA PHE A 273 -12.40 26.07 8.32
C PHE A 273 -12.59 27.55 8.66
N TYR A 274 -11.61 28.19 9.31
CA TYR A 274 -11.69 29.59 9.69
C TYR A 274 -11.68 30.55 8.50
N VAL A 275 -10.99 30.22 7.39
CA VAL A 275 -11.11 30.94 6.11
C VAL A 275 -12.55 30.90 5.63
N SER A 276 -13.19 29.74 5.65
CA SER A 276 -14.55 29.54 5.11
C SER A 276 -15.64 30.27 5.89
N ILE A 277 -15.42 30.51 7.19
CA ILE A 277 -16.33 31.33 8.03
C ILE A 277 -15.89 32.79 8.16
N GLY A 278 -14.90 33.25 7.38
CA GLY A 278 -14.44 34.64 7.31
C GLY A 278 -13.58 35.13 8.48
N GLN A 279 -13.09 34.23 9.34
CA GLN A 279 -12.26 34.57 10.51
C GLN A 279 -10.76 34.53 10.17
N LYS A 280 -10.26 35.56 9.48
CA LYS A 280 -8.88 35.61 8.95
C LYS A 280 -7.79 35.49 10.01
N ASP A 281 -7.96 36.12 11.18
CA ASP A 281 -6.95 36.06 12.25
C ASP A 281 -6.82 34.66 12.84
N SER A 282 -7.95 33.98 13.04
CA SER A 282 -7.96 32.56 13.48
C SER A 282 -7.34 31.64 12.41
N ALA A 283 -7.67 31.85 11.14
CA ALA A 283 -7.10 31.09 10.04
C ALA A 283 -5.56 31.23 10.01
N ALA A 284 -5.06 32.46 10.07
CA ALA A 284 -3.63 32.75 10.11
C ALA A 284 -2.93 32.12 11.33
N TYR A 285 -3.60 32.10 12.49
CA TYR A 285 -3.09 31.43 13.69
C TYR A 285 -2.89 29.92 13.45
N TYR A 286 -3.89 29.22 12.89
CA TYR A 286 -3.79 27.77 12.66
C TYR A 286 -2.81 27.41 11.55
N PHE A 287 -2.74 28.15 10.45
CA PHE A 287 -1.72 27.94 9.42
C PHE A 287 -0.31 28.14 9.96
N LYS A 288 -0.08 29.14 10.84
CA LYS A 288 1.22 29.32 11.49
C LYS A 288 1.58 28.15 12.42
N LYS A 289 0.59 27.58 13.12
CA LYS A 289 0.81 26.40 13.96
C LYS A 289 1.26 25.18 13.14
N ASN A 290 0.83 25.08 11.88
CA ASN A 290 1.21 23.95 11.02
C ASN A 290 2.65 24.04 10.48
N ILE A 291 3.25 25.21 10.47
CA ILE A 291 4.62 25.43 9.98
C ILE A 291 5.62 24.76 10.92
N GLY A 292 6.46 23.88 10.38
CA GLY A 292 7.51 23.19 11.12
C GLY A 292 7.06 21.90 11.83
N HIS A 293 5.77 21.52 11.70
CA HIS A 293 5.27 20.32 12.37
C HIS A 293 5.32 19.04 11.52
N ASN A 294 5.16 19.07 10.19
CA ASN A 294 4.92 17.81 9.48
C ASN A 294 5.75 17.51 8.25
N ASN A 295 5.97 18.36 7.34
CA ASN A 295 6.89 18.20 6.20
C ASN A 295 6.93 19.45 5.32
N VAL A 296 7.90 19.51 4.39
CA VAL A 296 8.10 20.64 3.47
C VAL A 296 6.84 20.98 2.65
N TYR A 297 6.01 20.00 2.31
CA TYR A 297 4.78 20.22 1.51
C TYR A 297 3.67 20.87 2.32
N SER A 298 3.49 20.51 3.60
CA SER A 298 2.54 21.17 4.48
C SER A 298 3.00 22.60 4.80
N ASP A 299 4.29 22.83 4.98
CA ASP A 299 4.85 24.16 5.17
C ASP A 299 4.58 25.07 3.95
N ILE A 300 4.81 24.57 2.72
CA ILE A 300 4.51 25.28 1.48
C ILE A 300 3.00 25.60 1.38
N GLY A 301 2.14 24.66 1.72
CA GLY A 301 0.68 24.86 1.77
C GLY A 301 0.28 25.94 2.76
N ALA A 302 0.81 25.88 3.98
CA ALA A 302 0.57 26.87 5.03
C ALA A 302 1.05 28.27 4.63
N TYR A 303 2.27 28.40 4.04
CA TYR A 303 2.77 29.67 3.52
C TYR A 303 1.87 30.22 2.40
N ARG A 304 1.44 29.37 1.44
CA ARG A 304 0.55 29.81 0.35
C ARG A 304 -0.80 30.31 0.84
N ASN A 305 -1.31 29.79 1.95
CA ASN A 305 -2.59 30.18 2.53
C ASN A 305 -2.48 31.43 3.45
N LEU A 306 -1.26 31.82 3.86
CA LEU A 306 -1.01 32.99 4.67
C LEU A 306 -0.84 34.28 3.83
N TYR A 307 -0.48 34.17 2.56
CA TYR A 307 -0.23 35.27 1.62
C TYR A 307 -1.15 35.21 0.40
#